data_48fd22238e0be1df7550127833e21d71
#
_entry.id   48fd22238e0be1df7550127833e21d71
#
_cell.length_a   1.000
_cell.length_b   1.000
_cell.length_c   1.000
_cell.angle_alpha   90.00
_cell.angle_beta   90.00
_cell.angle_gamma   90.00
#
_symmetry.space_group_name_H-M   'P 1'
#
loop_
_entity.id
_entity.type
_entity.pdbx_description
1 polymer ?
#
loop_
_entity_poly.entity_id
_entity_poly.type
_entity_poly.pdbx_seq_one_letter_code
_entity_poly.pdbx_strand_id
1 'polypeptide(L)'
;MAKYLNRLKVVLAEQHKTNLWLSQTLGKDPATVSKWCTNTAQPSLETLHVIADCLKIDVRTLINPNEAIMVSEPEVEYKSVKDSNQ
;
A
#
# COMPACT_ATOMS: atom_id res chain seq x y z
N MET A 1 -3.36 15.10 11.00
CA MET A 1 -4.01 14.87 9.73
C MET A 1 -3.73 13.46 9.22
N ALA A 2 -4.77 12.79 8.80
CA ALA A 2 -4.61 11.44 8.30
C ALA A 2 -3.93 11.46 6.93
N LYS A 3 -3.09 10.50 6.70
CA LYS A 3 -2.44 10.34 5.42
C LYS A 3 -2.86 9.03 4.80
N TYR A 4 -3.09 9.07 3.51
CA TYR A 4 -3.45 7.87 2.78
C TYR A 4 -2.18 7.20 2.30
N LEU A 5 -1.57 6.43 3.19
CA LEU A 5 -0.32 5.75 2.89
C LEU A 5 -0.52 4.50 2.06
N ASN A 6 -1.65 3.83 2.23
CA ASN A 6 -1.92 2.63 1.47
C ASN A 6 -3.14 2.81 0.58
N ARG A 7 -3.20 1.99 -0.47
CA ARG A 7 -4.29 1.98 -1.45
C ARG A 7 -5.14 0.72 -1.32
N LEU A 8 -5.18 0.13 -0.14
CA LEU A 8 -5.83 -1.16 0.04
C LEU A 8 -7.30 -1.11 -0.36
N LYS A 9 -8.00 -0.07 0.07
CA LYS A 9 -9.42 0.07 -0.25
C LYS A 9 -9.65 0.09 -1.77
N VAL A 10 -8.82 0.84 -2.48
CA VAL A 10 -8.94 0.96 -3.93
C VAL A 10 -8.69 -0.38 -4.60
N VAL A 11 -7.63 -1.07 -4.19
CA VAL A 11 -7.26 -2.33 -4.82
C VAL A 11 -8.33 -3.40 -4.56
N LEU A 12 -8.84 -3.45 -3.33
CA LEU A 12 -9.92 -4.39 -3.03
C LEU A 12 -11.13 -4.12 -3.91
N ALA A 13 -11.49 -2.85 -4.06
CA ALA A 13 -12.64 -2.49 -4.91
C ALA A 13 -12.39 -2.88 -6.36
N GLU A 14 -11.19 -2.64 -6.86
CA GLU A 14 -10.84 -2.99 -8.24
C GLU A 14 -10.96 -4.49 -8.48
N GLN A 15 -10.67 -5.30 -7.47
CA GLN A 15 -10.73 -6.74 -7.60
C GLN A 15 -12.07 -7.33 -7.13
N HIS A 16 -13.00 -6.46 -6.77
CA HIS A 16 -14.33 -6.87 -6.29
C HIS A 16 -14.22 -7.73 -5.03
N LYS A 17 -13.28 -7.37 -4.15
CA LYS A 17 -13.11 -8.04 -2.86
C LYS A 17 -13.57 -7.12 -1.75
N THR A 18 -13.94 -7.71 -0.61
CA THR A 18 -14.43 -6.96 0.54
C THR A 18 -13.42 -6.98 1.67
N ASN A 19 -13.58 -6.04 2.61
CA ASN A 19 -12.80 -6.07 3.85
C ASN A 19 -12.97 -7.38 4.58
N LEU A 20 -14.20 -7.88 4.60
CA LEU A 20 -14.49 -9.13 5.29
C LEU A 20 -13.75 -10.30 4.64
N TRP A 21 -13.74 -10.34 3.30
CA TRP A 21 -13.00 -11.37 2.60
C TRP A 21 -11.52 -11.36 3.01
N LEU A 22 -10.94 -10.16 3.05
CA LEU A 22 -9.53 -10.05 3.39
C LEU A 22 -9.28 -10.45 4.85
N SER A 23 -10.15 -10.03 5.77
CA SER A 23 -9.99 -10.39 7.17
C SER A 23 -10.03 -11.91 7.36
N GLN A 24 -10.94 -12.57 6.66
CA GLN A 24 -11.05 -14.01 6.74
C GLN A 24 -9.86 -14.71 6.12
N THR A 25 -9.39 -14.19 4.99
CA THR A 25 -8.24 -14.76 4.30
C THR A 25 -6.98 -14.67 5.15
N LEU A 26 -6.81 -13.56 5.85
CA LEU A 26 -5.62 -13.32 6.67
C LEU A 26 -5.76 -13.85 8.08
N GLY A 27 -6.97 -14.20 8.51
CA GLY A 27 -7.21 -14.57 9.89
C GLY A 27 -7.08 -13.38 10.83
N LYS A 28 -7.45 -12.18 10.36
CA LYS A 28 -7.38 -10.95 11.13
C LYS A 28 -8.78 -10.47 11.48
N ASP A 29 -8.85 -9.67 12.54
CA ASP A 29 -10.10 -9.05 12.95
C ASP A 29 -10.61 -8.11 11.86
N PRO A 30 -11.90 -8.19 11.48
CA PRO A 30 -12.45 -7.27 10.49
C PRO A 30 -12.27 -5.80 10.85
N ALA A 31 -12.34 -5.46 12.15
CA ALA A 31 -12.13 -4.07 12.58
C ALA A 31 -10.71 -3.61 12.25
N THR A 32 -9.73 -4.49 12.40
CA THR A 32 -8.35 -4.17 12.07
C THR A 32 -8.19 -3.89 10.58
N VAL A 33 -8.78 -4.75 9.75
CA VAL A 33 -8.69 -4.57 8.30
C VAL A 33 -9.40 -3.29 7.88
N SER A 34 -10.53 -2.99 8.50
CA SER A 34 -11.26 -1.75 8.22
C SER A 34 -10.38 -0.53 8.50
N LYS A 35 -9.63 -0.55 9.61
CA LYS A 35 -8.73 0.56 9.93
C LYS A 35 -7.63 0.71 8.90
N TRP A 36 -7.14 -0.39 8.35
CA TRP A 36 -6.16 -0.32 7.26
C TRP A 36 -6.77 0.33 6.03
N CYS A 37 -7.99 -0.04 5.68
CA CYS A 37 -8.64 0.49 4.48
C CYS A 37 -8.94 1.98 4.59
N THR A 38 -9.21 2.46 5.79
CA THR A 38 -9.46 3.88 6.02
C THR A 38 -8.19 4.66 6.33
N ASN A 39 -7.04 3.97 6.37
CA ASN A 39 -5.76 4.56 6.72
C ASN A 39 -5.73 5.14 8.14
N THR A 40 -6.61 4.64 9.00
CA THR A 40 -6.58 4.97 10.43
C THR A 40 -5.39 4.29 11.10
N ALA A 41 -5.07 3.09 10.63
CA ALA A 41 -3.89 2.34 11.06
C ALA A 41 -3.30 1.69 9.83
N GLN A 42 -2.04 1.28 9.93
CA GLN A 42 -1.34 0.69 8.78
C GLN A 42 -0.96 -0.75 9.10
N PRO A 43 -1.05 -1.66 8.12
CA PRO A 43 -0.51 -2.99 8.30
C PRO A 43 1.01 -2.94 8.33
N SER A 44 1.63 -3.93 8.96
CA SER A 44 3.08 -4.04 8.94
C SER A 44 3.56 -4.32 7.53
N LEU A 45 4.84 -4.10 7.29
CA LEU A 45 5.42 -4.37 5.99
C LEU A 45 5.22 -5.84 5.61
N GLU A 46 5.42 -6.74 6.56
CA GLU A 46 5.22 -8.16 6.31
C GLU A 46 3.78 -8.45 5.91
N THR A 47 2.84 -7.84 6.64
CA THR A 47 1.43 -8.02 6.32
C THR A 47 1.09 -7.49 4.95
N LEU A 48 1.68 -6.34 4.57
CA LEU A 48 1.48 -5.80 3.22
C LEU A 48 1.91 -6.79 2.15
N HIS A 49 3.05 -7.45 2.35
CA HIS A 49 3.52 -8.44 1.39
C HIS A 49 2.57 -9.64 1.31
N VAL A 50 2.04 -10.07 2.46
CA VAL A 50 1.06 -11.16 2.47
C VAL A 50 -0.21 -10.76 1.73
N ILE A 51 -0.68 -9.53 1.97
CA ILE A 51 -1.87 -9.03 1.28
C ILE A 51 -1.63 -9.00 -0.23
N ALA A 52 -0.47 -8.52 -0.65
CA ALA A 52 -0.14 -8.46 -2.07
C ALA A 52 -0.15 -9.85 -2.69
N ASP A 53 0.40 -10.84 -1.98
CA ASP A 53 0.37 -12.22 -2.46
C ASP A 53 -1.06 -12.73 -2.59
N CYS A 54 -1.91 -12.44 -1.62
CA CYS A 54 -3.30 -12.88 -1.66
C CYS A 54 -4.05 -12.25 -2.82
N LEU A 55 -3.72 -11.02 -3.15
CA LEU A 55 -4.37 -10.29 -4.24
C LEU A 55 -3.66 -10.48 -5.58
N LYS A 56 -2.52 -11.16 -5.56
CA LYS A 56 -1.71 -11.46 -6.76
C LYS A 56 -1.28 -10.19 -7.45
N ILE A 57 -0.78 -9.26 -6.67
CA ILE A 57 -0.29 -7.98 -7.17
C ILE A 57 1.09 -7.69 -6.57
N ASP A 58 1.77 -6.71 -7.15
CA ASP A 58 3.01 -6.20 -6.59
C ASP A 58 2.70 -5.38 -5.33
N VAL A 59 3.48 -5.58 -4.28
CA VAL A 59 3.25 -4.86 -3.01
C VAL A 59 3.28 -3.35 -3.22
N ARG A 60 4.05 -2.88 -4.20
CA ARG A 60 4.11 -1.44 -4.48
C ARG A 60 2.77 -0.88 -4.91
N THR A 61 1.90 -1.72 -5.46
CA THR A 61 0.56 -1.29 -5.85
C THR A 61 -0.29 -0.91 -4.65
N LEU A 62 0.07 -1.40 -3.47
CA LEU A 62 -0.68 -1.11 -2.24
C LEU A 62 -0.22 0.16 -1.54
N ILE A 63 0.79 0.84 -2.05
CA ILE A 63 1.39 1.96 -1.36
C ILE A 63 1.27 3.20 -2.23
N ASN A 64 0.80 4.28 -1.62
CA ASN A 64 0.72 5.56 -2.31
C ASN A 64 2.11 6.18 -2.42
N PRO A 65 2.41 6.83 -3.54
CA PRO A 65 3.70 7.48 -3.69
C PRO A 65 3.84 8.68 -2.77
N ASN A 66 5.07 9.02 -2.50
CA ASN A 66 5.39 10.20 -1.71
C ASN A 66 5.20 11.44 -2.61
N GLU A 67 4.17 12.22 -2.31
CA GLU A 67 3.84 13.38 -3.15
C GLU A 67 4.96 14.39 -3.24
N ALA A 68 5.66 14.58 -2.15
CA ALA A 68 6.74 15.57 -2.14
C ALA A 68 7.81 15.20 -3.16
N ILE A 69 8.15 13.93 -3.25
CA ILE A 69 9.14 13.48 -4.22
C ILE A 69 8.60 13.61 -5.63
N MET A 70 7.35 13.28 -5.84
CA MET A 70 6.75 13.35 -7.16
C MET A 70 6.69 14.77 -7.67
N VAL A 71 6.46 15.71 -6.79
CA VAL A 71 6.38 17.12 -7.18
C VAL A 71 7.74 17.66 -7.54
N SER A 72 8.71 17.32 -6.75
CA SER A 72 10.01 17.86 -6.98
C SER A 72 10.66 17.27 -8.18
N GLU A 73 10.53 16.68 -8.80
CA GLU A 73 11.20 16.26 -9.79
C GLU A 73 11.47 16.19 -10.64
N PRO A 74 11.70 16.37 -10.85
CA PRO A 74 12.13 15.92 -11.79
C PRO A 74 13.49 15.61 -11.96
N GLU A 75 14.06 15.71 -11.59
CA GLU A 75 15.06 15.49 -11.44
C GLU A 75 15.81 14.81 -11.03
N VAL A 76 16.17 14.75 -10.98
CA VAL A 76 16.77 14.16 -10.39
C VAL A 76 17.46 13.43 -10.28
N GLU A 77 17.71 13.46 -10.18
CA GLU A 77 18.21 12.80 -10.03
C GLU A 77 18.66 11.96 -9.52
N TYR A 78 19.01 11.78 -9.54
CA TYR A 78 19.27 10.95 -8.97
C TYR A 78 19.82 10.27 -9.28
N LYS A 79 19.96 10.46 -9.49
CA LYS A 79 20.41 9.93 -9.54
C LYS A 79 20.85 9.38 -9.33
N SER A 80 21.05 9.60 -9.39
CA SER A 80 21.49 9.03 -9.06
C SER A 80 21.74 8.51 -8.92
N VAL A 81 22.11 8.70 -8.94
CA VAL A 81 22.38 8.07 -8.70
C VAL A 81 22.59 7.51 -9.01
N LYS A 82 22.76 7.50 -9.18
CA LYS A 82 23.10 6.90 -9.45
C LYS A 82 23.35 6.29 -9.42
N ASP A 83 23.49 6.43 -9.47
CA ASP A 83 23.87 5.75 -9.46
C ASP A 83 23.92 5.25 -9.24
N SER A 84 24.18 5.65 -9.29
CA SER A 84 24.38 5.06 -9.13
C SER A 84 24.33 4.62 -9.07
N ASN A 85 24.59 4.86 -9.09
CA ASN A 85 24.73 4.35 -9.13
C ASN A 85 24.54 4.06 -9.04
N GLN A 86 24.66 4.27 -8.99
CA GLN A 86 24.66 3.97 -8.99
C GLN A 86 24.66 3.72 -9.04
#